data_95cb200180ae58749a9458a620d5c357
#
_entry.id   95cb200180ae58749a9458a620d5c357
#
_cell.length_a   1.000
_cell.length_b   1.000
_cell.length_c   1.000
_cell.angle_alpha   90.00
_cell.angle_beta   90.00
_cell.angle_gamma   90.00
#
_symmetry.space_group_name_H-M   'P 1'
#
loop_
_entity.id
_entity.type
_entity.pdbx_description
1 polymer ?
#
loop_
_entity_poly.entity_id
_entity_poly.type
_entity_poly.pdbx_seq_one_letter_code
_entity_poly.pdbx_strand_id
1 'polypeptide(L)'
;MNQEEFFKKITSHAKEYGFVFPSSDIYDGLSAVYDYGQNGVELKNNIRQYWWKAMVQMHENIVGVDAAIFMHPTVWKASGHVDAFNDPMIDNKDSMKRYRADVLVEDHIAKIEDKINKEVEKAKKRFGDAFDKEQFVSTNPRVVGYKQEIETISHRLYVAMENNDLADIKQLIEDLGIVCPISGSRNWTDVRQFNLMFATQMGSLAEGANEIYLRPETAQGIFVNYLNIQKTGRMKVPFGIAQTGKAFRNEIVARQFIFRMREFEQMEMQFFVRPGTELEWFKHWKEERLRWHLSLGIPAEKYRYHDHEKLAHYANAATDIEFEFPFGFKELEGIHSRTDFDLSSHSKFSGKKLQYFDPETNESYIPYVIETSIGLDRMFLAMLSHAYTEEKLEDGSERVVMKFPAALAPYKVAILPLVKKDGLPEKAREIMDQLTPDFMCQYEEKDSIGKRYRRQDAIGTPLCVTIDNQTLEDNTVTVRDRDTMEQIRVNADELYNIIRNKIAPKKI
;
A
#
# COMPACT_ATOMS: atom_id res chain seq x y z
N MET A 1 2.26 3.51 -24.66
CA MET A 1 1.01 3.07 -23.99
C MET A 1 0.55 4.20 -23.09
N ASN A 2 -0.73 4.54 -23.09
CA ASN A 2 -1.26 5.55 -22.17
C ASN A 2 -1.44 4.91 -20.77
N GLN A 3 -1.35 5.72 -19.70
CA GLN A 3 -1.41 5.25 -18.31
C GLN A 3 -2.71 4.51 -17.97
N GLU A 4 -3.85 4.97 -18.50
CA GLU A 4 -5.15 4.32 -18.29
C GLU A 4 -5.22 2.94 -18.94
N GLU A 5 -4.69 2.80 -20.15
CA GLU A 5 -4.61 1.51 -20.84
C GLU A 5 -3.72 0.53 -20.12
N PHE A 6 -2.57 1.00 -19.63
CA PHE A 6 -1.65 0.20 -18.83
C PHE A 6 -2.31 -0.30 -17.54
N PHE A 7 -3.04 0.57 -16.83
CA PHE A 7 -3.77 0.19 -15.64
C PHE A 7 -4.87 -0.85 -15.92
N LYS A 8 -5.59 -0.71 -17.04
CA LYS A 8 -6.58 -1.72 -17.46
C LYS A 8 -5.94 -3.09 -17.74
N LYS A 9 -4.77 -3.11 -18.37
CA LYS A 9 -4.03 -4.37 -18.62
C LYS A 9 -3.62 -5.06 -17.32
N ILE A 10 -3.07 -4.32 -16.35
CA ILE A 10 -2.70 -4.85 -15.03
C ILE A 10 -3.91 -5.45 -14.31
N THR A 11 -5.04 -4.73 -14.27
CA THR A 11 -6.26 -5.21 -13.60
C THR A 11 -6.85 -6.43 -14.26
N SER A 12 -6.86 -6.48 -15.60
CA SER A 12 -7.32 -7.66 -16.37
C SER A 12 -6.40 -8.85 -16.11
N HIS A 13 -5.09 -8.65 -16.16
CA HIS A 13 -4.09 -9.68 -15.86
C HIS A 13 -4.24 -10.22 -14.44
N ALA A 14 -4.44 -9.33 -13.46
CA ALA A 14 -4.62 -9.72 -12.07
C ALA A 14 -5.86 -10.63 -11.89
N LYS A 15 -6.95 -10.37 -12.59
CA LYS A 15 -8.15 -11.21 -12.58
C LYS A 15 -7.92 -12.53 -13.33
N GLU A 16 -7.37 -12.49 -14.52
CA GLU A 16 -7.15 -13.65 -15.38
C GLU A 16 -6.23 -14.69 -14.72
N TYR A 17 -5.16 -14.23 -14.06
CA TYR A 17 -4.15 -15.11 -13.46
C TYR A 17 -4.32 -15.34 -11.96
N GLY A 18 -5.50 -15.06 -11.40
CA GLY A 18 -5.83 -15.43 -10.02
C GLY A 18 -5.04 -14.64 -8.97
N PHE A 19 -4.77 -13.37 -9.22
CA PHE A 19 -4.20 -12.47 -8.21
C PHE A 19 -5.30 -11.78 -7.39
N VAL A 20 -6.27 -11.13 -8.05
CA VAL A 20 -7.31 -10.35 -7.36
C VAL A 20 -8.64 -10.51 -8.08
N PHE A 21 -9.70 -10.75 -7.30
CA PHE A 21 -11.08 -10.83 -7.76
C PHE A 21 -11.94 -9.80 -7.04
N PRO A 22 -13.02 -9.27 -7.63
CA PRO A 22 -14.06 -8.60 -6.87
C PRO A 22 -14.61 -9.56 -5.81
N SER A 23 -14.77 -9.10 -4.58
CA SER A 23 -15.37 -9.96 -3.53
C SER A 23 -16.80 -10.30 -3.89
N SER A 24 -17.18 -11.59 -3.73
CA SER A 24 -18.52 -12.07 -4.03
C SER A 24 -18.93 -11.89 -5.51
N ASP A 25 -18.00 -12.09 -6.45
CA ASP A 25 -18.19 -11.88 -7.90
C ASP A 25 -19.43 -12.60 -8.46
N ILE A 26 -19.80 -13.75 -7.89
CA ILE A 26 -21.01 -14.51 -8.26
C ILE A 26 -22.34 -13.79 -7.95
N TYR A 27 -22.29 -12.72 -7.16
CA TYR A 27 -23.41 -11.83 -6.80
C TYR A 27 -23.17 -10.40 -7.29
N ASP A 28 -22.49 -10.22 -8.42
CA ASP A 28 -22.09 -8.95 -9.02
C ASP A 28 -21.10 -8.14 -8.18
N GLY A 29 -20.50 -8.75 -7.16
CA GLY A 29 -19.48 -8.17 -6.33
C GLY A 29 -19.97 -7.16 -5.27
N LEU A 30 -19.08 -6.84 -4.33
CA LEU A 30 -19.27 -5.77 -3.37
C LEU A 30 -18.29 -4.64 -3.68
N SER A 31 -18.80 -3.42 -3.86
CA SER A 31 -17.97 -2.27 -4.23
C SER A 31 -16.84 -2.01 -3.24
N ALA A 32 -15.61 -1.85 -3.74
CA ALA A 32 -14.40 -1.58 -2.97
C ALA A 32 -14.01 -2.66 -1.96
N VAL A 33 -14.40 -3.89 -2.23
CA VAL A 33 -13.96 -5.07 -1.49
C VAL A 33 -13.46 -6.11 -2.49
N TYR A 34 -12.31 -6.73 -2.20
CA TYR A 34 -11.64 -7.64 -3.12
C TYR A 34 -11.15 -8.88 -2.37
N ASP A 35 -11.13 -9.99 -3.10
CA ASP A 35 -10.56 -11.25 -2.67
C ASP A 35 -9.23 -11.48 -3.40
N TYR A 36 -8.27 -12.07 -2.70
CA TYR A 36 -6.98 -12.47 -3.28
C TYR A 36 -7.05 -13.95 -3.66
N GLY A 37 -6.85 -14.24 -4.95
CA GLY A 37 -6.84 -15.60 -5.47
C GLY A 37 -5.55 -16.34 -5.10
N GLN A 38 -5.37 -17.55 -5.67
CA GLN A 38 -4.26 -18.45 -5.32
C GLN A 38 -2.87 -17.84 -5.52
N ASN A 39 -2.67 -17.04 -6.57
CA ASN A 39 -1.39 -16.33 -6.79
C ASN A 39 -1.31 -15.05 -5.97
N GLY A 40 -2.45 -14.38 -5.76
CA GLY A 40 -2.53 -13.16 -4.98
C GLY A 40 -2.24 -13.37 -3.50
N VAL A 41 -2.81 -14.41 -2.88
CA VAL A 41 -2.60 -14.68 -1.46
C VAL A 41 -1.13 -14.99 -1.15
N GLU A 42 -0.46 -15.75 -2.04
CA GLU A 42 0.97 -16.06 -1.87
C GLU A 42 1.85 -14.81 -2.03
N LEU A 43 1.60 -13.98 -3.05
CA LEU A 43 2.30 -12.70 -3.20
C LEU A 43 2.08 -11.80 -1.97
N LYS A 44 0.85 -11.71 -1.48
CA LYS A 44 0.49 -10.91 -0.31
C LYS A 44 1.19 -11.41 0.97
N ASN A 45 1.21 -12.72 1.19
CA ASN A 45 1.91 -13.35 2.30
C ASN A 45 3.42 -13.09 2.23
N ASN A 46 4.01 -13.23 1.04
CA ASN A 46 5.44 -12.98 0.84
C ASN A 46 5.82 -11.52 1.12
N ILE A 47 5.00 -10.54 0.70
CA ILE A 47 5.22 -9.12 1.01
C ILE A 47 5.17 -8.91 2.53
N ARG A 48 4.13 -9.44 3.20
CA ARG A 48 3.98 -9.33 4.66
C ARG A 48 5.17 -9.93 5.40
N GLN A 49 5.61 -11.13 5.02
CA GLN A 49 6.74 -11.82 5.63
C GLN A 49 8.06 -11.06 5.38
N TYR A 50 8.25 -10.53 4.18
CA TYR A 50 9.45 -9.74 3.85
C TYR A 50 9.53 -8.46 4.68
N TRP A 51 8.38 -7.76 4.85
CA TRP A 51 8.29 -6.60 5.73
C TRP A 51 8.51 -6.98 7.20
N TRP A 52 7.85 -8.04 7.69
CA TRP A 52 7.97 -8.50 9.08
C TRP A 52 9.40 -8.89 9.42
N LYS A 53 10.06 -9.58 8.51
CA LYS A 53 11.46 -9.95 8.69
C LYS A 53 12.35 -8.72 8.82
N ALA A 54 12.21 -7.75 7.92
CA ALA A 54 12.99 -6.53 7.94
C ALA A 54 12.68 -5.68 9.19
N MET A 55 11.40 -5.52 9.55
CA MET A 55 10.97 -4.64 10.62
C MET A 55 11.18 -5.25 12.02
N VAL A 56 10.89 -6.53 12.20
CA VAL A 56 10.89 -7.17 13.52
C VAL A 56 12.12 -8.07 13.71
N GLN A 57 12.38 -8.98 12.78
CA GLN A 57 13.41 -9.99 12.97
C GLN A 57 14.84 -9.40 12.92
N MET A 58 15.04 -8.36 12.11
CA MET A 58 16.37 -7.74 11.91
C MET A 58 16.65 -6.61 12.91
N HIS A 59 15.70 -6.25 13.78
CA HIS A 59 15.88 -5.26 14.84
C HIS A 59 15.71 -5.91 16.22
N GLU A 60 16.70 -5.75 17.08
CA GLU A 60 16.65 -6.32 18.44
C GLU A 60 15.68 -5.61 19.38
N ASN A 61 15.34 -4.37 19.07
CA ASN A 61 14.48 -3.50 19.88
C ASN A 61 13.08 -3.29 19.26
N ILE A 62 12.65 -4.12 18.31
CA ILE A 62 11.29 -4.10 17.77
C ILE A 62 10.63 -5.46 18.00
N VAL A 63 9.43 -5.43 18.58
CA VAL A 63 8.63 -6.63 18.86
C VAL A 63 7.27 -6.55 18.17
N GLY A 64 6.62 -7.70 18.02
CA GLY A 64 5.31 -7.77 17.38
C GLY A 64 4.15 -7.77 18.36
N VAL A 65 2.98 -7.33 17.89
CA VAL A 65 1.68 -7.52 18.53
C VAL A 65 0.63 -7.89 17.48
N ASP A 66 -0.35 -8.69 17.89
CA ASP A 66 -1.57 -8.91 17.13
C ASP A 66 -2.77 -8.49 18.01
N ALA A 67 -3.15 -7.21 17.89
CA ALA A 67 -4.25 -6.65 18.65
C ALA A 67 -5.60 -6.99 17.99
N ALA A 68 -6.63 -7.15 18.82
CA ALA A 68 -7.98 -7.44 18.36
C ALA A 68 -8.53 -6.33 17.44
N ILE A 69 -9.37 -6.72 16.46
CA ILE A 69 -10.10 -5.78 15.60
C ILE A 69 -11.15 -5.03 16.42
N PHE A 70 -11.89 -5.76 17.26
CA PHE A 70 -12.85 -5.17 18.18
C PHE A 70 -12.14 -4.66 19.43
N MET A 71 -12.24 -3.38 19.68
CA MET A 71 -11.67 -2.72 20.85
C MET A 71 -12.74 -1.96 21.61
N HIS A 72 -12.48 -1.65 22.86
CA HIS A 72 -13.40 -0.86 23.68
C HIS A 72 -13.72 0.49 22.99
N PRO A 73 -14.98 0.91 22.88
CA PRO A 73 -15.36 2.14 22.15
C PRO A 73 -14.59 3.40 22.59
N THR A 74 -14.19 3.47 23.86
CA THR A 74 -13.40 4.58 24.40
C THR A 74 -12.04 4.73 23.70
N VAL A 75 -11.48 3.67 23.10
CA VAL A 75 -10.24 3.76 22.31
C VAL A 75 -10.42 4.75 21.17
N TRP A 76 -11.55 4.67 20.48
CA TRP A 76 -11.86 5.51 19.31
C TRP A 76 -12.27 6.93 19.69
N LYS A 77 -12.81 7.13 20.90
CA LYS A 77 -13.02 8.47 21.47
C LYS A 77 -11.69 9.11 21.85
N ALA A 78 -10.81 8.35 22.52
CA ALA A 78 -9.51 8.84 22.92
C ALA A 78 -8.62 9.24 21.72
N SER A 79 -8.67 8.48 20.63
CA SER A 79 -7.92 8.77 19.42
C SER A 79 -8.59 9.84 18.51
N GLY A 80 -9.81 10.30 18.85
CA GLY A 80 -10.55 11.29 18.06
C GLY A 80 -11.32 10.74 16.87
N HIS A 81 -11.24 9.45 16.56
CA HIS A 81 -11.88 8.86 15.37
C HIS A 81 -13.42 8.95 15.41
N VAL A 82 -14.05 8.88 16.58
CA VAL A 82 -15.51 9.01 16.68
C VAL A 82 -15.96 10.41 16.28
N ASP A 83 -15.20 11.43 16.68
CA ASP A 83 -15.61 12.84 16.56
C ASP A 83 -15.10 13.49 15.26
N ALA A 84 -13.93 13.10 14.75
CA ALA A 84 -13.24 13.81 13.67
C ALA A 84 -12.98 12.98 12.41
N PHE A 85 -13.25 11.67 12.40
CA PHE A 85 -12.98 10.83 11.22
C PHE A 85 -14.16 10.84 10.26
N ASN A 86 -14.41 12.01 9.67
CA ASN A 86 -15.56 12.26 8.82
C ASN A 86 -15.14 12.86 7.48
N ASP A 87 -15.82 12.47 6.40
CA ASP A 87 -15.73 13.11 5.08
C ASP A 87 -16.92 14.04 4.86
N PRO A 88 -16.72 15.26 4.32
CA PRO A 88 -17.82 16.13 3.90
C PRO A 88 -18.43 15.60 2.60
N MET A 89 -19.67 15.15 2.65
CA MET A 89 -20.37 14.55 1.51
C MET A 89 -21.47 15.45 0.97
N ILE A 90 -21.58 15.48 -0.36
CA ILE A 90 -22.60 16.23 -1.10
C ILE A 90 -23.23 15.34 -2.18
N ASP A 91 -24.54 15.39 -2.33
CA ASP A 91 -25.24 14.63 -3.36
C ASP A 91 -25.68 15.57 -4.50
N ASN A 92 -25.56 15.09 -5.73
CA ASN A 92 -26.20 15.77 -6.87
C ASN A 92 -27.58 15.17 -7.10
N LYS A 93 -28.62 16.01 -7.03
CA LYS A 93 -30.03 15.58 -7.11
C LYS A 93 -30.44 15.03 -8.47
N ASP A 94 -29.77 15.46 -9.53
CA ASP A 94 -30.14 15.05 -10.91
C ASP A 94 -29.46 13.72 -11.30
N SER A 95 -28.22 13.49 -10.86
CA SER A 95 -27.52 12.24 -11.13
C SER A 95 -27.75 11.17 -10.05
N MET A 96 -28.33 11.54 -8.90
CA MET A 96 -28.49 10.71 -7.70
C MET A 96 -27.15 10.11 -7.23
N LYS A 97 -26.05 10.82 -7.49
CA LYS A 97 -24.68 10.39 -7.11
C LYS A 97 -24.14 11.23 -5.99
N ARG A 98 -23.38 10.56 -5.13
CA ARG A 98 -22.70 11.14 -3.97
C ARG A 98 -21.23 11.40 -4.28
N TYR A 99 -20.72 12.52 -3.78
CA TYR A 99 -19.36 12.98 -3.96
C TYR A 99 -18.79 13.49 -2.64
N ARG A 100 -17.48 13.43 -2.48
CA ARG A 100 -16.77 14.19 -1.46
C ARG A 100 -16.73 15.64 -1.90
N ALA A 101 -17.20 16.53 -1.05
CA ALA A 101 -17.27 17.95 -1.34
C ALA A 101 -15.88 18.59 -1.49
N ASP A 102 -14.94 18.20 -0.62
CA ASP A 102 -13.53 18.62 -0.69
C ASP A 102 -12.86 18.17 -1.99
N VAL A 103 -13.05 16.90 -2.40
CA VAL A 103 -12.47 16.36 -3.65
C VAL A 103 -13.04 17.06 -4.89
N LEU A 104 -14.30 17.48 -4.89
CA LEU A 104 -14.85 18.27 -6.00
C LEU A 104 -14.12 19.61 -6.17
N VAL A 105 -13.72 20.24 -5.07
CA VAL A 105 -12.95 21.48 -5.06
C VAL A 105 -11.50 21.21 -5.49
N GLU A 106 -10.87 20.14 -4.98
CA GLU A 106 -9.52 19.71 -5.39
C GLU A 106 -9.46 19.37 -6.89
N ASP A 107 -10.45 18.66 -7.43
CA ASP A 107 -10.56 18.39 -8.87
C ASP A 107 -10.72 19.70 -9.69
N HIS A 108 -11.32 20.73 -9.12
CA HIS A 108 -11.38 22.05 -9.76
C HIS A 108 -10.02 22.74 -9.74
N ILE A 109 -9.30 22.69 -8.63
CA ILE A 109 -7.91 23.20 -8.52
C ILE A 109 -7.01 22.49 -9.54
N ALA A 110 -7.09 21.16 -9.64
CA ALA A 110 -6.30 20.39 -10.59
C ALA A 110 -6.54 20.84 -12.05
N LYS A 111 -7.77 21.23 -12.42
CA LYS A 111 -8.06 21.81 -13.73
C LYS A 111 -7.40 23.18 -13.95
N ILE A 112 -7.20 23.96 -12.89
CA ILE A 112 -6.48 25.24 -12.97
C ILE A 112 -4.97 24.95 -13.12
N GLU A 113 -4.43 23.97 -12.41
CA GLU A 113 -3.04 23.51 -12.56
C GLU A 113 -2.77 23.01 -13.98
N ASP A 114 -3.72 22.29 -14.60
CA ASP A 114 -3.62 21.88 -15.99
C ASP A 114 -3.56 23.08 -16.96
N LYS A 115 -4.24 24.19 -16.65
CA LYS A 115 -4.09 25.44 -17.43
C LYS A 115 -2.69 26.02 -17.30
N ILE A 116 -2.12 26.03 -16.09
CA ILE A 116 -0.73 26.46 -15.85
C ILE A 116 0.23 25.59 -16.67
N ASN A 117 0.10 24.26 -16.59
CA ASN A 117 0.95 23.34 -17.32
C ASN A 117 0.86 23.55 -18.84
N LYS A 118 -0.32 23.80 -19.38
CA LYS A 118 -0.52 24.11 -20.81
C LYS A 118 0.16 25.43 -21.22
N GLU A 119 0.15 26.47 -20.38
CA GLU A 119 0.85 27.73 -20.64
C GLU A 119 2.37 27.53 -20.59
N VAL A 120 2.88 26.75 -19.63
CA VAL A 120 4.30 26.39 -19.53
C VAL A 120 4.77 25.62 -20.77
N GLU A 121 4.01 24.61 -21.23
CA GLU A 121 4.34 23.84 -22.43
C GLU A 121 4.31 24.68 -23.71
N LYS A 122 3.38 25.61 -23.83
CA LYS A 122 3.35 26.56 -24.94
C LYS A 122 4.60 27.47 -24.94
N ALA A 123 4.98 27.97 -23.77
CA ALA A 123 6.16 28.81 -23.61
C ALA A 123 7.45 28.02 -23.92
N LYS A 124 7.58 26.80 -23.43
CA LYS A 124 8.69 25.88 -23.74
C LYS A 124 8.85 25.64 -25.23
N LYS A 125 7.72 25.40 -25.95
CA LYS A 125 7.73 25.26 -27.42
C LYS A 125 8.15 26.54 -28.14
N ARG A 126 7.83 27.71 -27.58
CA ARG A 126 8.13 29.01 -28.18
C ARG A 126 9.58 29.45 -27.98
N PHE A 127 10.15 29.20 -26.80
CA PHE A 127 11.47 29.70 -26.38
C PHE A 127 12.57 28.64 -26.49
N GLY A 128 12.25 27.37 -26.73
CA GLY A 128 13.22 26.26 -26.89
C GLY A 128 14.17 26.14 -25.69
N ASP A 129 15.46 25.98 -25.98
CA ASP A 129 16.51 25.78 -24.96
C ASP A 129 16.76 27.03 -24.07
N ALA A 130 16.24 28.20 -24.46
CA ALA A 130 16.33 29.42 -23.65
C ALA A 130 15.16 29.57 -22.64
N PHE A 131 14.31 28.55 -22.50
CA PHE A 131 13.15 28.61 -21.61
C PHE A 131 13.53 28.37 -20.17
N ASP A 132 13.38 29.38 -19.33
CA ASP A 132 13.47 29.29 -17.88
C ASP A 132 12.05 29.13 -17.29
N LYS A 133 11.77 27.93 -16.77
CA LYS A 133 10.46 27.59 -16.19
C LYS A 133 10.16 28.39 -14.93
N GLU A 134 11.14 28.55 -14.05
CA GLU A 134 10.94 29.24 -12.76
C GLU A 134 10.67 30.72 -12.98
N GLN A 135 11.47 31.35 -13.82
CA GLN A 135 11.26 32.75 -14.20
C GLN A 135 9.90 32.94 -14.88
N PHE A 136 9.53 32.07 -15.83
CA PHE A 136 8.24 32.15 -16.51
C PHE A 136 7.06 32.01 -15.54
N VAL A 137 7.10 31.04 -14.64
CA VAL A 137 6.02 30.75 -13.67
C VAL A 137 5.89 31.88 -12.63
N SER A 138 6.96 32.59 -12.31
CA SER A 138 6.94 33.70 -11.36
C SER A 138 6.57 35.04 -11.98
N THR A 139 6.73 35.22 -13.30
CA THR A 139 6.55 36.52 -13.97
C THR A 139 5.39 36.60 -14.94
N ASN A 140 4.92 35.47 -15.46
CA ASN A 140 3.81 35.46 -16.40
C ASN A 140 2.49 35.82 -15.71
N PRO A 141 1.80 36.93 -16.10
CA PRO A 141 0.62 37.41 -15.38
C PRO A 141 -0.53 36.41 -15.30
N ARG A 142 -0.70 35.54 -16.33
CA ARG A 142 -1.74 34.51 -16.33
C ARG A 142 -1.42 33.40 -15.34
N VAL A 143 -0.18 32.95 -15.34
CA VAL A 143 0.27 31.90 -14.42
C VAL A 143 0.23 32.38 -12.99
N VAL A 144 0.67 33.61 -12.72
CA VAL A 144 0.59 34.26 -11.40
C VAL A 144 -0.88 34.36 -10.96
N GLY A 145 -1.78 34.79 -11.85
CA GLY A 145 -3.21 34.86 -11.57
C GLY A 145 -3.83 33.48 -11.22
N TYR A 146 -3.49 32.42 -11.96
CA TYR A 146 -3.94 31.07 -11.65
C TYR A 146 -3.37 30.56 -10.30
N LYS A 147 -2.14 30.87 -9.98
CA LYS A 147 -1.57 30.51 -8.67
C LYS A 147 -2.28 31.21 -7.52
N GLN A 148 -2.57 32.49 -7.64
CA GLN A 148 -3.35 33.24 -6.64
C GLN A 148 -4.76 32.69 -6.48
N GLU A 149 -5.41 32.29 -7.59
CA GLU A 149 -6.71 31.63 -7.57
C GLU A 149 -6.66 30.30 -6.81
N ILE A 150 -5.67 29.45 -7.10
CA ILE A 150 -5.44 28.18 -6.39
C ILE A 150 -5.22 28.43 -4.90
N GLU A 151 -4.35 29.39 -4.54
CA GLU A 151 -4.06 29.71 -3.14
C GLU A 151 -5.31 30.18 -2.39
N THR A 152 -6.11 31.05 -3.01
CA THR A 152 -7.37 31.56 -2.42
C THR A 152 -8.38 30.43 -2.19
N ILE A 153 -8.58 29.57 -3.18
CA ILE A 153 -9.51 28.41 -3.10
C ILE A 153 -9.03 27.44 -2.04
N SER A 154 -7.74 27.07 -2.09
CA SER A 154 -7.15 26.12 -1.13
C SER A 154 -7.22 26.62 0.30
N HIS A 155 -6.95 27.92 0.52
CA HIS A 155 -7.05 28.53 1.84
C HIS A 155 -8.48 28.54 2.37
N ARG A 156 -9.47 28.92 1.55
CA ARG A 156 -10.89 28.91 1.96
C ARG A 156 -11.38 27.49 2.28
N LEU A 157 -11.05 26.51 1.42
CA LEU A 157 -11.37 25.10 1.67
C LEU A 157 -10.76 24.62 2.99
N TYR A 158 -9.49 24.93 3.21
CA TYR A 158 -8.78 24.57 4.44
C TYR A 158 -9.46 25.16 5.68
N VAL A 159 -9.78 26.45 5.68
CA VAL A 159 -10.45 27.12 6.82
C VAL A 159 -11.83 26.53 7.07
N ALA A 160 -12.60 26.26 6.01
CA ALA A 160 -13.92 25.66 6.15
C ALA A 160 -13.85 24.22 6.70
N MET A 161 -12.86 23.44 6.27
CA MET A 161 -12.63 22.08 6.80
C MET A 161 -12.21 22.09 8.28
N GLU A 162 -11.26 22.93 8.66
CA GLU A 162 -10.78 23.07 10.05
C GLU A 162 -11.89 23.49 11.01
N ASN A 163 -12.76 24.41 10.58
CA ASN A 163 -13.87 24.90 11.38
C ASN A 163 -15.13 24.04 11.28
N ASN A 164 -15.07 22.95 10.49
CA ASN A 164 -16.23 22.11 10.19
C ASN A 164 -17.42 22.92 9.63
N ASP A 165 -17.13 23.96 8.83
CA ASP A 165 -18.13 24.80 8.20
C ASP A 165 -18.61 24.19 6.88
N LEU A 166 -19.53 23.24 7.01
CA LEU A 166 -20.11 22.53 5.87
C LEU A 166 -20.91 23.46 4.95
N ALA A 167 -21.45 24.57 5.48
CA ALA A 167 -22.18 25.55 4.69
C ALA A 167 -21.23 26.34 3.79
N ASP A 168 -20.04 26.72 4.28
CA ASP A 168 -19.06 27.41 3.45
C ASP A 168 -18.43 26.49 2.40
N ILE A 169 -18.26 25.20 2.69
CA ILE A 169 -17.82 24.22 1.66
C ILE A 169 -18.84 24.15 0.52
N LYS A 170 -20.15 24.11 0.84
CA LYS A 170 -21.20 24.14 -0.18
C LYS A 170 -21.15 25.44 -0.97
N GLN A 171 -21.06 26.57 -0.28
CA GLN A 171 -21.01 27.88 -0.92
C GLN A 171 -19.77 28.00 -1.84
N LEU A 172 -18.62 27.45 -1.44
CA LEU A 172 -17.43 27.41 -2.28
C LEU A 172 -17.66 26.61 -3.56
N ILE A 173 -18.33 25.46 -3.50
CA ILE A 173 -18.71 24.66 -4.68
C ILE A 173 -19.61 25.46 -5.63
N GLU A 174 -20.57 26.21 -5.07
CA GLU A 174 -21.49 27.04 -5.82
C GLU A 174 -20.77 28.25 -6.45
N ASP A 175 -19.94 28.96 -5.69
CA ASP A 175 -19.15 30.11 -6.15
C ASP A 175 -18.19 29.75 -7.28
N LEU A 176 -17.55 28.60 -7.21
CA LEU A 176 -16.67 28.05 -8.25
C LEU A 176 -17.46 27.50 -9.46
N GLY A 177 -18.77 27.46 -9.37
CA GLY A 177 -19.61 26.92 -10.44
C GLY A 177 -19.34 25.46 -10.76
N ILE A 178 -18.93 24.66 -9.78
CA ILE A 178 -18.63 23.25 -9.97
C ILE A 178 -19.88 22.48 -10.38
N VAL A 179 -19.76 21.76 -11.48
CA VAL A 179 -20.84 20.92 -12.02
C VAL A 179 -20.61 19.44 -11.72
N CYS A 180 -21.69 18.71 -11.60
CA CYS A 180 -21.63 17.25 -11.45
C CYS A 180 -20.93 16.60 -12.65
N PRO A 181 -19.90 15.76 -12.44
CA PRO A 181 -19.16 15.10 -13.51
C PRO A 181 -20.01 14.20 -14.41
N ILE A 182 -21.17 13.73 -13.91
CA ILE A 182 -22.06 12.81 -14.64
C ILE A 182 -23.19 13.57 -15.33
N SER A 183 -23.95 14.40 -14.59
CA SER A 183 -25.13 15.10 -15.13
C SER A 183 -24.82 16.47 -15.71
N GLY A 184 -23.66 17.05 -15.40
CA GLY A 184 -23.34 18.44 -15.76
C GLY A 184 -24.14 19.50 -15.01
N SER A 185 -25.00 19.12 -14.10
CA SER A 185 -25.86 20.04 -13.33
C SER A 185 -25.18 20.59 -12.08
N ARG A 186 -25.72 21.69 -11.54
CA ARG A 186 -25.29 22.30 -10.28
C ARG A 186 -26.30 22.08 -9.16
N ASN A 187 -27.22 21.13 -9.31
CA ASN A 187 -28.30 20.87 -8.37
C ASN A 187 -27.78 20.03 -7.17
N TRP A 188 -27.06 20.70 -6.29
CA TRP A 188 -26.42 20.08 -5.14
C TRP A 188 -27.32 20.10 -3.90
N THR A 189 -27.17 19.09 -3.03
CA THR A 189 -27.74 19.08 -1.66
C THR A 189 -26.87 19.94 -0.73
N ASP A 190 -27.26 20.01 0.53
CA ASP A 190 -26.36 20.48 1.56
C ASP A 190 -25.23 19.47 1.78
N VAL A 191 -24.05 19.97 2.18
CA VAL A 191 -22.93 19.12 2.60
C VAL A 191 -23.26 18.53 3.97
N ARG A 192 -22.98 17.23 4.15
CA ARG A 192 -23.18 16.51 5.39
C ARG A 192 -21.93 15.74 5.75
N GLN A 193 -21.62 15.67 7.04
CA GLN A 193 -20.54 14.79 7.49
C GLN A 193 -20.94 13.32 7.38
N PHE A 194 -20.00 12.52 6.95
CA PHE A 194 -20.14 11.07 6.87
C PHE A 194 -18.99 10.40 7.61
N ASN A 195 -19.32 9.71 8.71
CA ASN A 195 -18.31 9.00 9.49
C ASN A 195 -17.77 7.78 8.73
N LEU A 196 -16.46 7.67 8.65
CA LEU A 196 -15.78 6.59 7.93
C LEU A 196 -15.63 5.31 8.77
N MET A 197 -16.02 5.31 10.04
CA MET A 197 -15.99 4.10 10.87
C MET A 197 -17.19 3.20 10.57
N PHE A 198 -16.92 1.90 10.38
CA PHE A 198 -17.98 0.90 10.44
C PHE A 198 -18.36 0.63 11.89
N ALA A 199 -19.64 0.74 12.21
CA ALA A 199 -20.20 0.39 13.51
C ALA A 199 -21.00 -0.91 13.43
N THR A 200 -21.00 -1.68 14.52
CA THR A 200 -21.87 -2.84 14.71
C THR A 200 -22.30 -2.92 16.18
N GLN A 201 -23.20 -3.81 16.51
CA GLN A 201 -23.71 -3.98 17.87
C GLN A 201 -23.23 -5.29 18.48
N MET A 202 -22.82 -5.23 19.73
CA MET A 202 -22.42 -6.39 20.52
C MET A 202 -23.39 -6.55 21.71
N GLY A 203 -24.07 -7.68 21.79
CA GLY A 203 -25.04 -8.01 22.85
C GLY A 203 -26.17 -8.88 22.32
N SER A 204 -26.90 -9.53 23.23
CA SER A 204 -27.95 -10.50 22.89
C SER A 204 -29.34 -9.90 22.74
N LEU A 205 -29.56 -8.65 23.14
CA LEU A 205 -30.85 -7.96 23.09
C LEU A 205 -30.70 -6.61 22.39
N ALA A 206 -31.70 -6.22 21.59
CA ALA A 206 -31.72 -4.91 20.92
C ALA A 206 -31.73 -3.75 21.91
N GLU A 207 -32.36 -3.94 23.08
CA GLU A 207 -32.32 -3.00 24.21
C GLU A 207 -31.10 -3.31 25.08
N GLY A 208 -30.05 -2.46 25.00
CA GLY A 208 -28.83 -2.59 25.79
C GLY A 208 -27.62 -3.17 25.01
N ALA A 209 -27.72 -3.33 23.69
CA ALA A 209 -26.57 -3.64 22.87
C ALA A 209 -25.56 -2.47 22.84
N ASN A 210 -24.29 -2.77 23.07
CA ASN A 210 -23.23 -1.77 22.99
C ASN A 210 -22.79 -1.60 21.55
N GLU A 211 -22.74 -0.37 21.06
CA GLU A 211 -22.12 -0.06 19.78
C GLU A 211 -20.60 -0.26 19.89
N ILE A 212 -20.07 -1.03 18.96
CA ILE A 212 -18.64 -1.23 18.76
C ILE A 212 -18.27 -0.93 17.32
N TYR A 213 -16.99 -0.69 17.08
CA TYR A 213 -16.48 -0.29 15.78
C TYR A 213 -15.50 -1.32 15.22
N LEU A 214 -15.48 -1.47 13.89
CA LEU A 214 -14.36 -2.09 13.20
C LEU A 214 -13.22 -1.08 13.15
N ARG A 215 -12.02 -1.49 13.56
CA ARG A 215 -10.86 -0.57 13.62
C ARG A 215 -10.57 0.04 12.25
N PRO A 216 -10.44 1.39 12.14
CA PRO A 216 -10.10 2.07 10.90
C PRO A 216 -8.59 2.12 10.64
N GLU A 217 -7.77 1.71 11.64
CA GLU A 217 -6.32 1.63 11.62
C GLU A 217 -5.80 0.63 12.64
N THR A 218 -4.55 0.22 12.49
CA THR A 218 -3.89 -0.72 13.41
C THR A 218 -3.13 -0.04 14.55
N ALA A 219 -2.83 1.27 14.47
CA ALA A 219 -2.05 2.04 15.43
C ALA A 219 -2.59 1.96 16.86
N GLN A 220 -3.89 2.15 17.03
CA GLN A 220 -4.49 2.25 18.36
C GLN A 220 -4.35 0.95 19.16
N GLY A 221 -4.36 -0.20 18.48
CA GLY A 221 -4.08 -1.49 19.10
C GLY A 221 -2.67 -1.58 19.70
N ILE A 222 -1.71 -0.89 19.11
CA ILE A 222 -0.35 -0.79 19.62
C ILE A 222 -0.31 0.09 20.86
N PHE A 223 -0.91 1.28 20.82
CA PHE A 223 -0.89 2.24 21.93
C PHE A 223 -1.55 1.70 23.20
N VAL A 224 -2.72 1.05 23.08
CA VAL A 224 -3.41 0.48 24.24
C VAL A 224 -2.67 -0.72 24.86
N ASN A 225 -1.78 -1.37 24.09
CA ASN A 225 -0.94 -2.47 24.55
C ASN A 225 0.47 -2.03 24.96
N TYR A 226 0.80 -0.74 24.88
CA TYR A 226 2.13 -0.22 25.18
C TYR A 226 2.70 -0.73 26.52
N LEU A 227 1.97 -0.54 27.63
CA LEU A 227 2.42 -0.97 28.95
C LEU A 227 2.56 -2.50 29.08
N ASN A 228 1.63 -3.25 28.46
CA ASN A 228 1.67 -4.69 28.50
C ASN A 228 2.97 -5.22 27.87
N ILE A 229 3.27 -4.70 26.66
CA ILE A 229 4.43 -5.13 25.89
C ILE A 229 5.72 -4.62 26.52
N GLN A 230 5.76 -3.33 26.90
CA GLN A 230 6.93 -2.74 27.53
C GLN A 230 7.36 -3.52 28.80
N LYS A 231 6.39 -3.89 29.68
CA LYS A 231 6.66 -4.60 30.91
C LYS A 231 7.01 -6.07 30.68
N THR A 232 6.20 -6.79 29.89
CA THR A 232 6.41 -8.24 29.66
C THR A 232 7.64 -8.52 28.83
N GLY A 233 7.93 -7.64 27.84
CA GLY A 233 9.14 -7.69 27.02
C GLY A 233 10.37 -7.07 27.69
N ARG A 234 10.21 -6.39 28.85
CA ARG A 234 11.28 -5.63 29.52
C ARG A 234 11.95 -4.63 28.56
N MET A 235 11.12 -4.04 27.68
CA MET A 235 11.61 -3.15 26.63
C MET A 235 12.12 -1.83 27.22
N LYS A 236 13.28 -1.39 26.73
CA LYS A 236 13.87 -0.10 27.06
C LYS A 236 13.63 0.86 25.90
N VAL A 237 13.32 2.12 26.17
CA VAL A 237 13.26 3.19 25.17
C VAL A 237 14.69 3.51 24.70
N PRO A 238 14.96 3.57 23.35
CA PRO A 238 14.00 3.47 22.26
C PRO A 238 13.65 2.03 21.87
N PHE A 239 12.35 1.77 21.62
CA PHE A 239 11.90 0.47 21.11
C PHE A 239 10.63 0.62 20.26
N GLY A 240 10.37 -0.36 19.41
CA GLY A 240 9.23 -0.39 18.52
C GLY A 240 8.26 -1.54 18.80
N ILE A 241 7.00 -1.33 18.43
CA ILE A 241 5.96 -2.36 18.40
C ILE A 241 5.37 -2.37 17.00
N ALA A 242 5.44 -3.52 16.34
CA ALA A 242 4.95 -3.71 14.98
C ALA A 242 3.70 -4.59 14.95
N GLN A 243 2.79 -4.30 14.02
CA GLN A 243 1.59 -5.06 13.78
C GLN A 243 1.29 -5.13 12.30
N THR A 244 0.77 -6.27 11.84
CA THR A 244 0.09 -6.39 10.56
C THR A 244 -1.36 -6.78 10.82
N GLY A 245 -2.30 -6.25 10.03
CA GLY A 245 -3.68 -6.66 10.21
C GLY A 245 -4.67 -5.83 9.42
N LYS A 246 -5.90 -6.33 9.40
CA LYS A 246 -7.03 -5.71 8.73
C LYS A 246 -7.45 -4.42 9.40
N ALA A 247 -7.82 -3.43 8.57
CA ALA A 247 -8.47 -2.20 8.95
C ALA A 247 -9.66 -1.93 7.99
N PHE A 248 -10.61 -1.11 8.43
CA PHE A 248 -11.88 -0.93 7.76
C PHE A 248 -12.25 0.54 7.71
N ARG A 249 -12.54 1.05 6.51
CA ARG A 249 -13.02 2.42 6.32
C ARG A 249 -14.22 2.42 5.40
N ASN A 250 -15.31 3.01 5.82
CA ASN A 250 -16.54 3.08 5.04
C ASN A 250 -16.40 4.09 3.88
N GLU A 251 -15.47 3.81 2.99
CA GLU A 251 -15.16 4.63 1.82
C GLU A 251 -16.37 4.70 0.89
N ILE A 252 -16.81 5.92 0.57
CA ILE A 252 -17.95 6.14 -0.34
C ILE A 252 -17.49 6.17 -1.78
N VAL A 253 -16.33 6.76 -2.04
CA VAL A 253 -15.74 6.86 -3.37
C VAL A 253 -14.54 5.94 -3.46
N ALA A 254 -14.83 4.67 -3.74
CA ALA A 254 -13.78 3.70 -4.06
C ALA A 254 -13.30 3.92 -5.49
N ARG A 255 -12.01 4.12 -5.67
CA ARG A 255 -11.38 4.31 -6.98
C ARG A 255 -10.06 3.55 -7.04
N GLN A 256 -9.62 3.28 -8.27
CA GLN A 256 -8.26 2.78 -8.54
C GLN A 256 -8.01 1.37 -8.00
N PHE A 257 -8.98 0.46 -8.19
CA PHE A 257 -8.81 -0.96 -7.84
C PHE A 257 -8.50 -1.13 -6.34
N ILE A 258 -7.50 -1.93 -5.99
CA ILE A 258 -7.09 -2.20 -4.59
C ILE A 258 -6.31 -1.04 -3.93
N PHE A 259 -6.18 0.12 -4.59
CA PHE A 259 -5.53 1.28 -3.98
C PHE A 259 -6.35 1.90 -2.84
N ARG A 260 -7.67 1.93 -3.00
CA ARG A 260 -8.60 2.43 -1.97
C ARG A 260 -9.79 1.49 -1.80
N MET A 261 -9.83 0.81 -0.68
CA MET A 261 -10.80 -0.24 -0.34
C MET A 261 -11.49 0.05 0.98
N ARG A 262 -12.64 -0.61 1.20
CA ARG A 262 -13.37 -0.57 2.48
C ARG A 262 -12.79 -1.49 3.54
N GLU A 263 -12.21 -2.58 3.11
CA GLU A 263 -11.48 -3.55 3.92
C GLU A 263 -10.07 -3.68 3.32
N PHE A 264 -9.06 -3.36 4.09
CA PHE A 264 -7.67 -3.35 3.66
C PHE A 264 -6.75 -3.85 4.78
N GLU A 265 -5.47 -3.95 4.50
CA GLU A 265 -4.49 -4.43 5.47
C GLU A 265 -3.34 -3.44 5.60
N GLN A 266 -2.95 -3.15 6.85
CA GLN A 266 -1.81 -2.31 7.17
C GLN A 266 -0.67 -3.15 7.75
N MET A 267 0.55 -2.73 7.46
CA MET A 267 1.79 -3.15 8.14
C MET A 267 2.35 -1.90 8.82
N GLU A 268 2.34 -1.89 10.13
CA GLU A 268 2.55 -0.68 10.90
C GLU A 268 3.52 -0.92 12.06
N MET A 269 4.35 0.07 12.35
CA MET A 269 5.25 0.07 13.50
C MET A 269 5.18 1.44 14.19
N GLN A 270 5.03 1.40 15.52
CA GLN A 270 5.11 2.56 16.40
C GLN A 270 6.40 2.47 17.21
N PHE A 271 7.30 3.41 17.02
CA PHE A 271 8.62 3.45 17.65
C PHE A 271 8.65 4.51 18.75
N PHE A 272 8.83 4.05 19.98
CA PHE A 272 8.76 4.89 21.18
C PHE A 272 10.15 5.44 21.51
N VAL A 273 10.26 6.76 21.63
CA VAL A 273 11.51 7.48 21.82
C VAL A 273 11.45 8.46 22.97
N ARG A 274 12.60 8.87 23.50
CA ARG A 274 12.67 9.94 24.50
C ARG A 274 12.25 11.27 23.88
N PRO A 275 11.39 12.06 24.56
CA PRO A 275 11.04 13.41 24.10
C PRO A 275 12.30 14.27 23.85
N GLY A 276 12.30 14.98 22.73
CA GLY A 276 13.44 15.80 22.24
C GLY A 276 14.40 15.05 21.33
N THR A 277 14.21 13.72 21.10
CA THR A 277 15.01 12.94 20.13
C THR A 277 14.18 12.51 18.92
N GLU A 278 12.91 12.87 18.86
CA GLU A 278 11.96 12.39 17.86
C GLU A 278 12.31 12.80 16.44
N LEU A 279 12.86 13.99 16.21
CA LEU A 279 13.21 14.45 14.85
C LEU A 279 14.42 13.70 14.30
N GLU A 280 15.35 13.29 15.15
CA GLU A 280 16.47 12.43 14.75
C GLU A 280 15.97 11.03 14.35
N TRP A 281 15.10 10.45 15.17
CA TRP A 281 14.49 9.16 14.88
C TRP A 281 13.55 9.20 13.67
N PHE A 282 12.83 10.30 13.47
CA PHE A 282 12.04 10.52 12.26
C PHE A 282 12.90 10.47 11.00
N LYS A 283 14.03 11.17 11.01
CA LYS A 283 14.98 11.15 9.88
C LYS A 283 15.53 9.75 9.67
N HIS A 284 15.91 9.05 10.74
CA HIS A 284 16.41 7.67 10.67
C HIS A 284 15.38 6.76 10.00
N TRP A 285 14.14 6.76 10.47
CA TRP A 285 13.08 5.90 9.91
C TRP A 285 12.69 6.29 8.48
N LYS A 286 12.70 7.57 8.14
CA LYS A 286 12.50 8.05 6.76
C LYS A 286 13.52 7.40 5.80
N GLU A 287 14.80 7.41 6.15
CA GLU A 287 15.87 6.83 5.36
C GLU A 287 15.82 5.30 5.33
N GLU A 288 15.55 4.66 6.48
CA GLU A 288 15.47 3.21 6.62
C GLU A 288 14.31 2.62 5.80
N ARG A 289 13.16 3.29 5.82
CA ARG A 289 12.01 2.83 5.04
C ARG A 289 12.22 2.93 3.54
N LEU A 290 12.81 4.02 3.05
CA LEU A 290 13.17 4.11 1.64
C LEU A 290 14.20 3.04 1.25
N ARG A 291 15.20 2.78 2.08
CA ARG A 291 16.20 1.73 1.86
C ARG A 291 15.53 0.36 1.73
N TRP A 292 14.54 0.07 2.57
CA TRP A 292 13.75 -1.16 2.48
C TRP A 292 13.02 -1.26 1.13
N HIS A 293 12.36 -0.20 0.66
CA HIS A 293 11.71 -0.19 -0.64
C HIS A 293 12.71 -0.46 -1.79
N LEU A 294 13.87 0.16 -1.74
CA LEU A 294 14.92 -0.03 -2.75
C LEU A 294 15.51 -1.45 -2.73
N SER A 295 15.53 -2.12 -1.57
CA SER A 295 15.99 -3.51 -1.46
C SER A 295 15.16 -4.50 -2.28
N LEU A 296 13.93 -4.14 -2.62
CA LEU A 296 13.05 -4.92 -3.50
C LEU A 296 13.49 -4.86 -4.97
N GLY A 297 14.48 -4.03 -5.31
CA GLY A 297 15.02 -3.92 -6.66
C GLY A 297 14.19 -3.05 -7.60
N ILE A 298 13.24 -2.30 -7.09
CA ILE A 298 12.51 -1.27 -7.83
C ILE A 298 13.40 -0.03 -7.96
N PRO A 299 13.51 0.58 -9.15
CA PRO A 299 14.34 1.77 -9.38
C PRO A 299 13.95 2.96 -8.50
N ALA A 300 14.95 3.71 -8.04
CA ALA A 300 14.75 4.82 -7.10
C ALA A 300 13.85 5.93 -7.66
N GLU A 301 13.86 6.15 -8.98
CA GLU A 301 13.01 7.13 -9.66
C GLU A 301 11.50 6.82 -9.58
N LYS A 302 11.14 5.60 -9.18
CA LYS A 302 9.76 5.20 -8.90
C LYS A 302 9.25 5.69 -7.53
N TYR A 303 10.14 6.19 -6.70
CA TYR A 303 9.82 6.70 -5.37
C TYR A 303 10.17 8.18 -5.25
N ARG A 304 9.45 8.89 -4.41
CA ARG A 304 9.82 10.22 -3.96
C ARG A 304 9.30 10.47 -2.54
N TYR A 305 9.94 11.38 -1.83
CA TYR A 305 9.38 11.92 -0.59
C TYR A 305 8.39 13.04 -0.88
N HIS A 306 7.33 13.05 -0.11
CA HIS A 306 6.38 14.16 -0.04
C HIS A 306 6.28 14.62 1.41
N ASP A 307 7.05 15.63 1.76
CA ASP A 307 7.01 16.22 3.10
C ASP A 307 5.74 17.06 3.26
N HIS A 308 5.02 16.88 4.37
CA HIS A 308 3.76 17.56 4.61
C HIS A 308 4.01 19.00 5.09
N GLU A 309 3.55 19.98 4.35
CA GLU A 309 3.58 21.39 4.76
C GLU A 309 2.58 21.69 5.88
N LYS A 310 1.46 20.96 5.92
CA LYS A 310 0.42 21.04 6.94
C LYS A 310 0.41 19.77 7.75
N LEU A 311 0.79 19.89 9.01
CA LEU A 311 0.85 18.75 9.92
C LEU A 311 -0.51 18.54 10.60
N ALA A 312 -0.86 17.28 10.86
CA ALA A 312 -1.95 16.94 11.76
C ALA A 312 -1.65 17.46 13.17
N HIS A 313 -2.68 17.76 13.95
CA HIS A 313 -2.55 18.33 15.29
C HIS A 313 -1.73 17.48 16.28
N TYR A 314 -1.53 16.21 15.99
CA TYR A 314 -0.76 15.28 16.79
C TYR A 314 0.69 15.11 16.31
N ALA A 315 1.09 15.71 15.21
CA ALA A 315 2.39 15.51 14.59
C ALA A 315 3.22 16.79 14.59
N ASN A 316 4.55 16.66 14.76
CA ASN A 316 5.51 17.74 14.57
C ASN A 316 6.42 17.52 13.34
N ALA A 317 6.33 16.36 12.69
CA ALA A 317 6.92 16.09 11.37
C ALA A 317 6.13 14.98 10.69
N ALA A 318 5.94 15.06 9.37
CA ALA A 318 5.30 14.03 8.57
C ALA A 318 5.85 14.02 7.14
N THR A 319 6.00 12.84 6.58
CA THR A 319 6.38 12.63 5.18
C THR A 319 5.74 11.36 4.66
N ASP A 320 5.40 11.35 3.37
CA ASP A 320 5.05 10.13 2.66
C ASP A 320 6.20 9.69 1.76
N ILE A 321 6.39 8.37 1.66
CA ILE A 321 7.06 7.77 0.53
C ILE A 321 5.97 7.52 -0.50
N GLU A 322 5.98 8.31 -1.58
CA GLU A 322 5.10 8.10 -2.73
C GLU A 322 5.74 7.17 -3.74
N PHE A 323 4.90 6.37 -4.40
CA PHE A 323 5.26 5.50 -5.51
C PHE A 323 4.57 5.95 -6.80
N GLU A 324 5.26 5.81 -7.94
CA GLU A 324 4.71 6.08 -9.26
C GLU A 324 3.80 4.93 -9.73
N PHE A 325 2.53 4.99 -9.32
CA PHE A 325 1.48 4.11 -9.84
C PHE A 325 1.12 4.45 -11.28
N PRO A 326 0.36 3.59 -12.00
CA PRO A 326 -0.12 3.91 -13.36
C PRO A 326 -0.98 5.18 -13.47
N PHE A 327 -1.47 5.71 -12.36
CA PHE A 327 -2.25 6.94 -12.23
C PHE A 327 -1.47 8.08 -11.54
N GLY A 328 -0.14 8.01 -11.54
CA GLY A 328 0.76 9.02 -11.00
C GLY A 328 1.29 8.69 -9.60
N PHE A 329 2.11 9.60 -9.07
CA PHE A 329 2.65 9.47 -7.72
C PHE A 329 1.55 9.57 -6.67
N LYS A 330 1.50 8.59 -5.78
CA LYS A 330 0.58 8.52 -4.65
C LYS A 330 1.27 7.90 -3.45
N GLU A 331 0.79 8.26 -2.29
CA GLU A 331 1.22 7.73 -0.99
C GLU A 331 1.24 6.19 -0.99
N LEU A 332 2.38 5.62 -0.64
CA LEU A 332 2.58 4.20 -0.41
C LEU A 332 2.82 3.91 1.07
N GLU A 333 3.65 4.71 1.73
CA GLU A 333 3.98 4.57 3.15
C GLU A 333 4.06 5.96 3.81
N GLY A 334 3.36 6.14 4.93
CA GLY A 334 3.42 7.33 5.77
C GLY A 334 4.44 7.17 6.89
N ILE A 335 5.20 8.23 7.18
CA ILE A 335 6.12 8.29 8.31
C ILE A 335 5.81 9.57 9.08
N HIS A 336 5.47 9.44 10.38
CA HIS A 336 4.99 10.55 11.18
C HIS A 336 5.69 10.59 12.54
N SER A 337 6.08 11.78 12.98
CA SER A 337 6.43 12.03 14.38
C SER A 337 5.18 12.53 15.11
N ARG A 338 4.54 11.63 15.88
CA ARG A 338 3.22 11.82 16.50
C ARG A 338 3.26 12.47 17.89
N THR A 339 4.45 12.85 18.34
CA THR A 339 4.68 13.32 19.71
C THR A 339 4.18 12.32 20.78
N ASP A 340 3.64 12.80 21.90
CA ASP A 340 3.03 11.98 22.96
C ASP A 340 1.49 11.92 22.87
N PHE A 341 0.91 12.43 21.79
CA PHE A 341 -0.53 12.67 21.68
C PHE A 341 -1.36 11.42 22.03
N ASP A 342 -1.08 10.28 21.39
CA ASP A 342 -1.88 9.07 21.58
C ASP A 342 -1.76 8.52 23.00
N LEU A 343 -0.53 8.40 23.52
CA LEU A 343 -0.29 7.89 24.87
C LEU A 343 -0.87 8.83 25.94
N SER A 344 -0.75 10.14 25.76
CA SER A 344 -1.33 11.15 26.64
C SER A 344 -2.86 11.10 26.64
N SER A 345 -3.47 10.98 25.45
CA SER A 345 -4.92 10.86 25.30
C SER A 345 -5.44 9.58 25.94
N HIS A 346 -4.83 8.42 25.66
CA HIS A 346 -5.22 7.16 26.29
C HIS A 346 -5.00 7.18 27.82
N SER A 347 -3.95 7.85 28.32
CA SER A 347 -3.74 8.04 29.74
C SER A 347 -4.91 8.82 30.36
N LYS A 348 -5.34 9.90 29.74
CA LYS A 348 -6.47 10.74 30.18
C LYS A 348 -7.78 9.96 30.22
N PHE A 349 -8.11 9.24 29.15
CA PHE A 349 -9.38 8.53 29.04
C PHE A 349 -9.45 7.25 29.87
N SER A 350 -8.32 6.58 30.09
CA SER A 350 -8.26 5.35 30.88
C SER A 350 -7.97 5.56 32.36
N GLY A 351 -7.43 6.72 32.73
CA GLY A 351 -6.89 6.98 34.08
C GLY A 351 -5.59 6.22 34.39
N LYS A 352 -5.00 5.54 33.37
CA LYS A 352 -3.73 4.81 33.52
C LYS A 352 -2.57 5.69 33.08
N LYS A 353 -1.45 5.64 33.82
CA LYS A 353 -0.22 6.37 33.43
C LYS A 353 0.54 5.56 32.37
N LEU A 354 0.49 5.98 31.10
CA LEU A 354 1.24 5.37 29.99
C LEU A 354 2.63 6.01 29.92
N GLN A 355 3.42 5.88 30.99
CA GLN A 355 4.74 6.46 31.13
C GLN A 355 5.82 5.39 31.13
N TYR A 356 7.00 5.75 30.62
CA TYR A 356 8.23 4.98 30.77
C TYR A 356 9.01 5.54 31.97
N PHE A 357 9.47 4.64 32.84
CA PHE A 357 10.45 4.97 33.87
C PHE A 357 11.84 4.61 33.36
N ASP A 358 12.69 5.60 33.22
CA ASP A 358 14.07 5.44 32.80
C ASP A 358 14.95 5.24 34.05
N PRO A 359 15.47 4.02 34.27
CA PRO A 359 16.31 3.73 35.44
C PRO A 359 17.70 4.39 35.39
N GLU A 360 18.15 4.79 34.20
CA GLU A 360 19.46 5.43 34.00
C GLU A 360 19.45 6.89 34.46
N THR A 361 18.35 7.59 34.18
CA THR A 361 18.17 9.01 34.56
C THR A 361 17.29 9.19 35.80
N ASN A 362 16.65 8.12 36.28
CA ASN A 362 15.65 8.14 37.34
C ASN A 362 14.48 9.09 37.09
N GLU A 363 14.06 9.20 35.80
CA GLU A 363 12.98 10.06 35.36
C GLU A 363 11.82 9.23 34.79
N SER A 364 10.62 9.77 34.90
CA SER A 364 9.43 9.21 34.24
C SER A 364 8.90 10.21 33.21
N TYR A 365 8.65 9.73 32.00
CA TYR A 365 8.11 10.54 30.92
C TYR A 365 7.14 9.71 30.05
N ILE A 366 6.27 10.40 29.29
CA ILE A 366 5.49 9.79 28.22
C ILE A 366 6.38 9.79 26.98
N PRO A 367 6.69 8.63 26.37
CA PRO A 367 7.49 8.59 25.16
C PRO A 367 6.82 9.33 24.01
N TYR A 368 7.63 9.93 23.14
CA TYR A 368 7.19 10.37 21.82
C TYR A 368 7.22 9.19 20.86
N VAL A 369 6.45 9.28 19.78
CA VAL A 369 6.22 8.17 18.87
C VAL A 369 6.60 8.53 17.44
N ILE A 370 7.38 7.67 16.80
CA ILE A 370 7.58 7.69 15.35
C ILE A 370 6.79 6.54 14.76
N GLU A 371 5.87 6.87 13.89
CA GLU A 371 5.04 5.93 13.15
C GLU A 371 5.63 5.64 11.77
N THR A 372 5.61 4.38 11.36
CA THR A 372 5.72 4.00 9.95
C THR A 372 4.52 3.11 9.60
N SER A 373 3.77 3.49 8.59
CA SER A 373 2.54 2.78 8.22
C SER A 373 2.45 2.62 6.71
N ILE A 374 2.41 1.37 6.24
CA ILE A 374 2.28 1.02 4.84
C ILE A 374 1.03 0.18 4.61
N GLY A 375 0.25 0.55 3.58
CA GLY A 375 -0.86 -0.28 3.12
C GLY A 375 -0.33 -1.51 2.38
N LEU A 376 -0.59 -2.73 2.92
CA LEU A 376 -0.17 -3.96 2.26
C LEU A 376 -0.78 -4.09 0.86
N ASP A 377 -2.04 -3.69 0.69
CA ASP A 377 -2.75 -3.74 -0.59
C ASP A 377 -2.19 -2.72 -1.59
N ARG A 378 -1.78 -1.53 -1.13
CA ARG A 378 -1.06 -0.54 -1.97
C ARG A 378 0.31 -1.06 -2.38
N MET A 379 1.05 -1.70 -1.47
CA MET A 379 2.32 -2.34 -1.78
C MET A 379 2.14 -3.48 -2.79
N PHE A 380 1.08 -4.27 -2.65
CA PHE A 380 0.73 -5.31 -3.62
C PHE A 380 0.48 -4.71 -5.01
N LEU A 381 -0.28 -3.61 -5.11
CA LEU A 381 -0.52 -2.91 -6.37
C LEU A 381 0.76 -2.32 -6.96
N ALA A 382 1.64 -1.78 -6.12
CA ALA A 382 2.95 -1.30 -6.55
C ALA A 382 3.79 -2.43 -7.17
N MET A 383 3.78 -3.62 -6.54
CA MET A 383 4.44 -4.81 -7.08
C MET A 383 3.84 -5.28 -8.40
N LEU A 384 2.51 -5.35 -8.53
CA LEU A 384 1.87 -5.68 -9.80
C LEU A 384 2.23 -4.68 -10.91
N SER A 385 2.18 -3.39 -10.58
CA SER A 385 2.45 -2.31 -11.54
C SER A 385 3.89 -2.31 -12.03
N HIS A 386 4.84 -2.58 -11.13
CA HIS A 386 6.26 -2.64 -11.47
C HIS A 386 6.60 -3.92 -12.26
N ALA A 387 6.03 -5.05 -11.86
CA ALA A 387 6.39 -6.36 -12.40
C ALA A 387 5.80 -6.62 -13.79
N TYR A 388 4.66 -6.03 -14.13
CA TYR A 388 3.99 -6.28 -15.41
C TYR A 388 4.81 -5.78 -16.58
N THR A 389 5.22 -6.70 -17.45
CA THR A 389 6.06 -6.39 -18.62
C THR A 389 5.54 -7.15 -19.85
N GLU A 390 5.40 -6.44 -20.97
CA GLU A 390 5.12 -7.02 -22.28
C GLU A 390 6.43 -7.05 -23.08
N GLU A 391 6.85 -8.20 -23.53
CA GLU A 391 8.11 -8.39 -24.29
C GLU A 391 7.81 -8.95 -25.68
N LYS A 392 8.47 -8.37 -26.70
CA LYS A 392 8.54 -8.95 -28.04
C LYS A 392 9.78 -9.83 -28.13
N LEU A 393 9.59 -11.06 -28.59
CA LEU A 393 10.66 -12.02 -28.75
C LEU A 393 11.25 -11.94 -30.17
N GLU A 394 12.42 -12.55 -30.34
CA GLU A 394 13.14 -12.57 -31.65
C GLU A 394 12.34 -13.25 -32.76
N ASP A 395 11.48 -14.22 -32.43
CA ASP A 395 10.59 -14.91 -33.35
C ASP A 395 9.33 -14.10 -33.72
N GLY A 396 9.22 -12.86 -33.20
CA GLY A 396 8.08 -11.97 -33.40
C GLY A 396 6.86 -12.26 -32.49
N SER A 397 6.91 -13.30 -31.68
CA SER A 397 5.88 -13.58 -30.67
C SER A 397 5.96 -12.59 -29.51
N GLU A 398 4.87 -12.46 -28.75
CA GLU A 398 4.82 -11.62 -27.55
C GLU A 398 4.65 -12.49 -26.31
N ARG A 399 5.25 -12.06 -25.18
CA ARG A 399 4.98 -12.64 -23.87
C ARG A 399 4.66 -11.56 -22.85
N VAL A 400 3.73 -11.86 -21.95
CA VAL A 400 3.54 -11.13 -20.71
C VAL A 400 4.34 -11.85 -19.62
N VAL A 401 5.15 -11.09 -18.89
CA VAL A 401 5.94 -11.62 -17.78
C VAL A 401 5.77 -10.73 -16.55
N MET A 402 5.50 -11.35 -15.40
CA MET A 402 5.48 -10.68 -14.11
C MET A 402 6.88 -10.76 -13.47
N LYS A 403 7.65 -9.67 -13.60
CA LYS A 403 9.03 -9.61 -13.08
C LYS A 403 9.08 -9.27 -11.59
N PHE A 404 8.37 -10.04 -10.77
CA PHE A 404 8.47 -9.90 -9.32
C PHE A 404 9.89 -10.15 -8.82
N PRO A 405 10.36 -9.45 -7.77
CA PRO A 405 11.49 -9.91 -6.98
C PRO A 405 11.29 -11.39 -6.61
N ALA A 406 12.30 -12.22 -6.84
CA ALA A 406 12.14 -13.67 -6.67
C ALA A 406 11.67 -14.07 -5.25
N ALA A 407 12.10 -13.29 -4.23
CA ALA A 407 11.64 -13.46 -2.86
C ALA A 407 10.12 -13.28 -2.69
N LEU A 408 9.48 -12.44 -3.52
CA LEU A 408 8.06 -12.11 -3.43
C LEU A 408 7.19 -12.97 -4.36
N ALA A 409 7.78 -13.62 -5.36
CA ALA A 409 7.04 -14.44 -6.34
C ALA A 409 6.11 -15.45 -5.66
N PRO A 410 4.87 -15.66 -6.15
CA PRO A 410 3.92 -16.62 -5.58
C PRO A 410 4.52 -18.03 -5.46
N TYR A 411 5.02 -18.56 -6.56
CA TYR A 411 5.79 -19.80 -6.59
C TYR A 411 7.26 -19.47 -6.76
N LYS A 412 8.13 -20.26 -6.10
CA LYS A 412 9.60 -20.08 -6.20
C LYS A 412 10.17 -20.86 -7.36
N VAL A 413 9.54 -21.98 -7.69
CA VAL A 413 9.96 -22.88 -8.76
C VAL A 413 8.76 -23.64 -9.32
N ALA A 414 8.77 -23.89 -10.63
CA ALA A 414 7.85 -24.82 -11.29
C ALA A 414 8.60 -26.06 -11.74
N ILE A 415 8.04 -27.24 -11.48
CA ILE A 415 8.58 -28.55 -11.84
C ILE A 415 7.77 -29.11 -13.00
N LEU A 416 8.41 -29.30 -14.14
CA LEU A 416 7.75 -29.51 -15.43
C LEU A 416 8.32 -30.77 -16.11
N PRO A 417 7.67 -31.95 -16.05
CA PRO A 417 8.11 -33.08 -16.85
C PRO A 417 7.93 -32.79 -18.34
N LEU A 418 8.94 -33.05 -19.16
CA LEU A 418 8.92 -32.71 -20.59
C LEU A 418 7.73 -33.37 -21.31
N VAL A 419 7.46 -34.64 -21.00
CA VAL A 419 6.30 -35.41 -21.49
C VAL A 419 5.65 -36.17 -20.34
N LYS A 420 4.37 -36.61 -20.55
CA LYS A 420 3.56 -37.35 -19.57
C LYS A 420 3.77 -38.85 -19.57
N LYS A 421 4.98 -39.32 -19.77
CA LYS A 421 5.29 -40.74 -19.89
C LYS A 421 6.75 -41.01 -19.51
N ASP A 422 7.12 -42.26 -19.60
CA ASP A 422 8.51 -42.74 -19.48
C ASP A 422 9.13 -42.48 -18.10
N GLY A 423 8.31 -42.40 -17.02
CA GLY A 423 8.80 -42.14 -15.66
C GLY A 423 9.10 -40.67 -15.31
N LEU A 424 8.92 -39.75 -16.27
CA LEU A 424 9.23 -38.33 -16.07
C LEU A 424 8.28 -37.63 -15.07
N PRO A 425 6.95 -37.88 -15.08
CA PRO A 425 6.05 -37.35 -14.06
C PRO A 425 6.39 -37.80 -12.65
N GLU A 426 6.74 -39.07 -12.47
CA GLU A 426 7.12 -39.65 -11.19
C GLU A 426 8.40 -39.01 -10.65
N LYS A 427 9.43 -38.89 -11.51
CA LYS A 427 10.68 -38.22 -11.16
C LYS A 427 10.51 -36.73 -10.85
N ALA A 428 9.62 -36.06 -11.59
CA ALA A 428 9.28 -34.66 -11.32
C ALA A 428 8.62 -34.47 -9.94
N ARG A 429 7.73 -35.39 -9.55
CA ARG A 429 7.11 -35.36 -8.22
C ARG A 429 8.10 -35.68 -7.11
N GLU A 430 8.99 -36.66 -7.31
CA GLU A 430 10.08 -36.95 -6.38
C GLU A 430 10.93 -35.71 -6.09
N ILE A 431 11.34 -34.96 -7.14
CA ILE A 431 12.10 -33.72 -6.98
C ILE A 431 11.26 -32.65 -6.29
N MET A 432 9.99 -32.51 -6.67
CA MET A 432 9.10 -31.54 -6.03
C MET A 432 8.92 -31.82 -4.53
N ASP A 433 8.73 -33.09 -4.14
CA ASP A 433 8.54 -33.49 -2.74
C ASP A 433 9.76 -33.16 -1.87
N GLN A 434 10.97 -33.14 -2.44
CA GLN A 434 12.18 -32.69 -1.75
C GLN A 434 12.24 -31.17 -1.52
N LEU A 435 11.57 -30.38 -2.36
CA LEU A 435 11.63 -28.93 -2.34
C LEU A 435 10.44 -28.27 -1.59
N THR A 436 9.28 -28.92 -1.59
CA THR A 436 8.03 -28.39 -1.01
C THR A 436 8.08 -28.07 0.48
N PRO A 437 8.90 -28.72 1.35
CA PRO A 437 8.99 -28.31 2.75
C PRO A 437 9.48 -26.85 2.95
N ASP A 438 10.31 -26.34 2.02
CA ASP A 438 10.94 -25.02 2.14
C ASP A 438 10.47 -24.00 1.10
N PHE A 439 9.91 -24.48 -0.02
CA PHE A 439 9.57 -23.59 -1.14
C PHE A 439 8.15 -23.88 -1.65
N MET A 440 7.40 -22.81 -1.97
CA MET A 440 6.16 -22.95 -2.72
C MET A 440 6.49 -23.36 -4.15
N CYS A 441 6.19 -24.63 -4.49
CA CYS A 441 6.43 -25.25 -5.79
C CYS A 441 5.15 -25.39 -6.58
N GLN A 442 5.23 -25.33 -7.90
CA GLN A 442 4.11 -25.67 -8.80
C GLN A 442 4.50 -26.83 -9.71
N TYR A 443 3.61 -27.82 -9.83
CA TYR A 443 3.73 -28.90 -10.80
C TYR A 443 2.81 -28.66 -11.97
N GLU A 444 3.28 -28.84 -13.20
CA GLU A 444 2.47 -28.72 -14.38
C GLU A 444 2.94 -29.65 -15.50
N GLU A 445 1.99 -30.36 -16.13
CA GLU A 445 2.26 -31.32 -17.21
C GLU A 445 1.32 -31.20 -18.41
N LYS A 446 0.38 -30.21 -18.38
CA LYS A 446 -0.59 -30.01 -19.47
C LYS A 446 0.01 -29.11 -20.54
N ASP A 447 -0.20 -29.43 -21.82
CA ASP A 447 0.30 -28.73 -23.01
C ASP A 447 1.83 -28.87 -23.24
N SER A 448 2.34 -28.20 -24.28
CA SER A 448 3.76 -28.18 -24.60
C SER A 448 4.57 -27.40 -23.54
N ILE A 449 5.84 -27.76 -23.41
CA ILE A 449 6.75 -27.09 -22.45
C ILE A 449 6.79 -25.58 -22.65
N GLY A 450 6.79 -25.09 -23.90
CA GLY A 450 6.80 -23.65 -24.19
C GLY A 450 5.55 -22.94 -23.68
N LYS A 451 4.35 -23.55 -23.79
CA LYS A 451 3.10 -22.99 -23.22
C LYS A 451 3.15 -22.95 -21.69
N ARG A 452 3.73 -23.98 -21.09
CA ARG A 452 3.90 -24.02 -19.61
C ARG A 452 4.86 -22.94 -19.13
N TYR A 453 5.99 -22.72 -19.81
CA TYR A 453 6.87 -21.60 -19.51
C TYR A 453 6.13 -20.26 -19.58
N ARG A 454 5.30 -20.03 -20.61
CA ARG A 454 4.52 -18.79 -20.74
C ARG A 454 3.56 -18.58 -19.57
N ARG A 455 2.89 -19.64 -19.09
CA ARG A 455 2.02 -19.54 -17.91
C ARG A 455 2.80 -19.23 -16.66
N GLN A 456 4.01 -19.79 -16.48
CA GLN A 456 4.88 -19.49 -15.36
C GLN A 456 5.44 -18.07 -15.43
N ASP A 457 5.80 -17.60 -16.63
CA ASP A 457 6.21 -16.20 -16.84
C ASP A 457 5.06 -15.23 -16.45
N ALA A 458 3.82 -15.54 -16.84
CA ALA A 458 2.64 -14.71 -16.57
C ALA A 458 2.26 -14.62 -15.10
N ILE A 459 2.58 -15.61 -14.27
CA ILE A 459 2.37 -15.57 -12.81
C ILE A 459 3.62 -15.20 -12.03
N GLY A 460 4.77 -15.05 -12.73
CA GLY A 460 5.99 -14.52 -12.15
C GLY A 460 6.89 -15.53 -11.43
N THR A 461 6.77 -16.83 -11.74
CA THR A 461 7.63 -17.88 -11.20
C THR A 461 9.07 -17.68 -11.67
N PRO A 462 10.06 -17.45 -10.78
CA PRO A 462 11.42 -17.06 -11.19
C PRO A 462 12.21 -18.18 -11.86
N LEU A 463 11.94 -19.44 -11.53
CA LEU A 463 12.66 -20.60 -12.04
C LEU A 463 11.69 -21.68 -12.51
N CYS A 464 11.98 -22.27 -13.68
CA CYS A 464 11.30 -23.47 -14.17
C CYS A 464 12.33 -24.60 -14.32
N VAL A 465 12.03 -25.74 -13.71
CA VAL A 465 12.85 -26.96 -13.78
C VAL A 465 12.18 -27.96 -14.70
N THR A 466 12.85 -28.32 -15.78
CA THR A 466 12.37 -29.30 -16.74
C THR A 466 13.04 -30.65 -16.50
N ILE A 467 12.20 -31.68 -16.37
CA ILE A 467 12.58 -33.07 -16.19
C ILE A 467 12.46 -33.78 -17.55
N ASP A 468 13.52 -34.32 -18.05
CA ASP A 468 13.60 -35.02 -19.35
C ASP A 468 14.23 -36.41 -19.24
N ASN A 469 14.41 -37.10 -20.36
CA ASN A 469 14.97 -38.45 -20.36
C ASN A 469 16.39 -38.53 -19.79
N GLN A 470 17.22 -37.52 -20.03
CA GLN A 470 18.55 -37.46 -19.47
C GLN A 470 18.51 -37.35 -17.93
N THR A 471 17.48 -36.74 -17.36
CA THR A 471 17.29 -36.70 -15.90
C THR A 471 17.21 -38.11 -15.28
N LEU A 472 16.62 -39.08 -15.99
CA LEU A 472 16.54 -40.44 -15.52
C LEU A 472 17.86 -41.18 -15.57
N GLU A 473 18.78 -40.77 -16.47
CA GLU A 473 20.09 -41.38 -16.69
C GLU A 473 21.14 -40.87 -15.70
N ASP A 474 21.20 -39.55 -15.49
CA ASP A 474 22.30 -38.90 -14.78
C ASP A 474 21.89 -37.95 -13.65
N ASN A 475 20.59 -37.92 -13.29
CA ASN A 475 20.01 -37.06 -12.28
C ASN A 475 20.22 -35.55 -12.54
N THR A 476 20.43 -35.13 -13.80
CA THR A 476 20.54 -33.73 -14.17
C THR A 476 19.21 -33.18 -14.69
N VAL A 477 18.94 -31.90 -14.48
CA VAL A 477 17.72 -31.19 -14.88
C VAL A 477 18.05 -29.90 -15.59
N THR A 478 17.12 -29.40 -16.41
CA THR A 478 17.26 -28.08 -17.03
C THR A 478 16.56 -27.03 -16.17
N VAL A 479 17.28 -26.01 -15.74
CA VAL A 479 16.75 -24.84 -15.00
C VAL A 479 16.66 -23.66 -15.94
N ARG A 480 15.46 -23.11 -16.14
CA ARG A 480 15.21 -21.90 -16.92
C ARG A 480 14.96 -20.72 -16.01
N ASP A 481 15.68 -19.64 -16.23
CA ASP A 481 15.44 -18.35 -15.58
C ASP A 481 14.33 -17.58 -16.31
N ARG A 482 13.36 -17.02 -15.54
CA ARG A 482 12.23 -16.24 -16.07
C ARG A 482 12.67 -14.97 -16.80
N ASP A 483 13.64 -14.26 -16.23
CA ASP A 483 13.98 -12.91 -16.67
C ASP A 483 14.88 -12.91 -17.91
N THR A 484 15.87 -13.81 -17.95
CA THR A 484 16.82 -13.95 -19.07
C THR A 484 16.39 -14.98 -20.11
N MET A 485 15.48 -15.90 -19.75
CA MET A 485 15.13 -17.12 -20.51
C MET A 485 16.28 -18.10 -20.72
N GLU A 486 17.45 -17.82 -20.16
CA GLU A 486 18.58 -18.74 -20.21
C GLU A 486 18.25 -20.07 -19.53
N GLN A 487 18.80 -21.13 -20.09
CA GLN A 487 18.63 -22.49 -19.59
C GLN A 487 20.00 -23.08 -19.30
N ILE A 488 20.15 -23.59 -18.09
CA ILE A 488 21.38 -24.29 -17.66
C ILE A 488 21.04 -25.70 -17.23
N ARG A 489 21.98 -26.63 -17.44
CA ARG A 489 21.88 -28.01 -16.97
C ARG A 489 22.65 -28.16 -15.67
N VAL A 490 21.96 -28.67 -14.62
CA VAL A 490 22.53 -28.84 -13.27
C VAL A 490 22.11 -30.17 -12.67
N ASN A 491 22.84 -30.65 -11.66
CA ASN A 491 22.40 -31.80 -10.89
C ASN A 491 21.15 -31.46 -10.07
N ALA A 492 20.18 -32.37 -9.98
CA ALA A 492 18.96 -32.15 -9.22
C ALA A 492 19.21 -31.86 -7.73
N ASP A 493 20.29 -32.42 -7.16
CA ASP A 493 20.69 -32.19 -5.76
C ASP A 493 21.15 -30.75 -5.50
N GLU A 494 21.48 -29.96 -6.52
CA GLU A 494 21.87 -28.55 -6.41
C GLU A 494 20.66 -27.60 -6.39
N LEU A 495 19.48 -28.08 -6.77
CA LEU A 495 18.27 -27.25 -6.92
C LEU A 495 17.93 -26.46 -5.66
N TYR A 496 18.04 -27.08 -4.50
CA TYR A 496 17.76 -26.41 -3.23
C TYR A 496 18.60 -25.13 -3.06
N ASN A 497 19.90 -25.23 -3.29
CA ASN A 497 20.81 -24.10 -3.17
C ASN A 497 20.59 -23.06 -4.26
N ILE A 498 20.29 -23.46 -5.49
CA ILE A 498 20.01 -22.56 -6.61
C ILE A 498 18.75 -21.73 -6.30
N ILE A 499 17.68 -22.37 -5.87
CA ILE A 499 16.42 -21.67 -5.50
C ILE A 499 16.67 -20.75 -4.33
N ARG A 500 17.29 -21.23 -3.25
CA ARG A 500 17.61 -20.45 -2.05
C ARG A 500 18.42 -19.19 -2.37
N ASN A 501 19.42 -19.31 -3.22
CA ASN A 501 20.26 -18.18 -3.64
C ASN A 501 19.46 -17.18 -4.50
N LYS A 502 18.59 -17.67 -5.40
CA LYS A 502 17.74 -16.83 -6.25
C LYS A 502 16.76 -15.97 -5.45
N ILE A 503 16.17 -16.55 -4.39
CA ILE A 503 15.17 -15.89 -3.54
C ILE A 503 15.77 -15.16 -2.35
N ALA A 504 17.08 -15.26 -2.12
CA ALA A 504 17.72 -14.57 -1.01
C ALA A 504 17.45 -13.06 -1.07
N PRO A 505 17.07 -12.43 0.03
CA PRO A 505 16.92 -10.97 0.07
C PRO A 505 18.23 -10.31 -0.34
N LYS A 506 18.15 -9.29 -1.18
CA LYS A 506 19.32 -8.42 -1.37
C LYS A 506 19.62 -7.77 -0.02
N LYS A 507 20.89 -7.63 0.34
CA LYS A 507 21.28 -6.96 1.58
C LYS A 507 20.65 -5.58 1.63
N ILE A 508 19.89 -5.34 2.68
CA ILE A 508 19.27 -4.05 3.01
C ILE A 508 20.34 -3.10 3.53
#